data_a904d2207d617921f52613944f8ab396
#
_entry.id   a904d2207d617921f52613944f8ab396
#
_cell.length_a   1.000
_cell.length_b   1.000
_cell.length_c   1.000
_cell.angle_alpha   90.00
_cell.angle_beta   90.00
_cell.angle_gamma   90.00
#
_symmetry.space_group_name_H-M   'P 1'
#
loop_
_entity.id
_entity.type
_entity.pdbx_description
1 polymer ?
#
loop_
_entity_poly.entity_id
_entity_poly.type
_entity_poly.pdbx_seq_one_letter_code
_entity_poly.pdbx_strand_id
1 'polypeptide(L)'
;TQKIQFQSIYINSRNQESVLVGTESDLKTLQPKISKLYNELNTKDFLDIKSSYDENNFFEVPDKLINIKDCNLLFGKSICNQIASLNIDEVSQPIFFDNGYFIFKLVDQVKQEIDEDYYNEIREKIIFDYNNGLDDEKLKNYLKYLKDNSEIIRYSF
;
A
#
# COMPACT_ATOMS: atom_id res chain seq x y z
N THR A 1 1.66 -2.89 -12.09
CA THR A 1 0.91 -2.81 -10.84
C THR A 1 1.81 -3.12 -9.65
N GLN A 2 1.79 -2.24 -8.69
CA GLN A 2 2.57 -2.38 -7.46
C GLN A 2 1.77 -3.15 -6.42
N LYS A 3 2.46 -4.05 -5.70
CA LYS A 3 1.90 -4.74 -4.53
C LYS A 3 2.74 -4.43 -3.30
N ILE A 4 2.09 -4.26 -2.18
CA ILE A 4 2.73 -3.97 -0.88
C ILE A 4 2.15 -4.88 0.20
N GLN A 5 3.00 -5.26 1.13
CA GLN A 5 2.62 -5.91 2.39
C GLN A 5 3.10 -5.04 3.53
N PHE A 6 2.21 -4.72 4.44
CA PHE A 6 2.52 -3.84 5.56
C PHE A 6 1.76 -4.24 6.81
N GLN A 7 2.28 -3.81 7.93
CA GLN A 7 1.67 -3.94 9.25
C GLN A 7 1.30 -2.54 9.75
N SER A 8 0.31 -2.46 10.62
CA SER A 8 -0.17 -1.20 11.15
C SER A 8 -0.44 -1.28 12.65
N ILE A 9 -0.22 -0.15 13.34
CA ILE A 9 -0.66 0.09 14.70
C ILE A 9 -1.54 1.33 14.68
N TYR A 10 -2.74 1.24 15.24
CA TYR A 10 -3.67 2.34 15.34
C TYR A 10 -3.80 2.81 16.77
N ILE A 11 -3.65 4.11 16.97
CA ILE A 11 -3.85 4.78 18.26
C ILE A 11 -5.01 5.76 18.12
N ASN A 12 -6.07 5.52 18.86
CA ASN A 12 -7.25 6.38 18.85
C ASN A 12 -6.93 7.69 19.55
N SER A 13 -7.25 8.81 18.89
CA SER A 13 -7.13 10.14 19.49
C SER A 13 -8.29 10.49 20.41
N ARG A 14 -9.35 9.67 20.43
CA ARG A 14 -10.50 9.92 21.30
C ARG A 14 -10.13 9.70 22.76
N ASN A 15 -10.21 10.77 23.54
CA ASN A 15 -10.37 10.61 24.97
C ASN A 15 -11.83 10.24 25.26
N GLN A 16 -12.10 9.40 26.25
CA GLN A 16 -13.47 8.95 26.58
C GLN A 16 -14.43 10.11 26.86
N GLU A 17 -13.91 11.31 27.09
CA GLU A 17 -14.68 12.52 27.43
C GLU A 17 -14.71 13.59 26.33
N SER A 18 -13.99 13.41 25.21
CA SER A 18 -13.84 14.44 24.17
C SER A 18 -14.53 14.01 22.88
N VAL A 19 -15.40 14.88 22.38
CA VAL A 19 -16.14 14.69 21.13
C VAL A 19 -15.35 15.22 19.91
N LEU A 20 -14.35 16.04 20.14
CA LEU A 20 -13.53 16.68 19.10
C LEU A 20 -12.26 15.89 18.86
N VAL A 21 -12.08 15.47 17.63
CA VAL A 21 -11.02 14.58 17.19
C VAL A 21 -10.19 15.24 16.09
N GLY A 22 -8.88 15.08 16.14
CA GLY A 22 -7.97 15.56 15.09
C GLY A 22 -7.54 17.01 15.23
N THR A 23 -7.64 17.59 16.42
CA THR A 23 -7.09 18.91 16.72
C THR A 23 -5.63 18.83 17.18
N GLU A 24 -4.90 19.95 17.13
CA GLU A 24 -3.53 20.02 17.66
C GLU A 24 -3.44 19.63 19.14
N SER A 25 -4.51 19.86 19.92
CA SER A 25 -4.59 19.48 21.33
C SER A 25 -4.63 17.96 21.51
N ASP A 26 -5.30 17.23 20.62
CA ASP A 26 -5.35 15.76 20.64
C ASP A 26 -3.99 15.18 20.30
N LEU A 27 -3.29 15.77 19.33
CA LEU A 27 -1.92 15.40 19.00
C LEU A 27 -0.98 15.54 20.20
N LYS A 28 -1.07 16.66 20.93
CA LYS A 28 -0.25 16.89 22.11
C LYS A 28 -0.54 15.92 23.24
N THR A 29 -1.81 15.53 23.40
CA THR A 29 -2.24 14.55 24.42
C THR A 29 -1.71 13.13 24.11
N LEU A 30 -1.63 12.77 22.83
CA LEU A 30 -1.11 11.49 22.40
C LEU A 30 0.41 11.43 22.28
N GLN A 31 1.09 12.57 22.22
CA GLN A 31 2.53 12.64 21.98
C GLN A 31 3.36 11.83 22.99
N PRO A 32 3.07 11.80 24.30
CA PRO A 32 3.80 10.96 25.24
C PRO A 32 3.62 9.47 24.95
N LYS A 33 2.41 9.05 24.56
CA LYS A 33 2.10 7.65 24.21
C LYS A 33 2.83 7.23 22.92
N ILE A 34 2.82 8.11 21.92
CA ILE A 34 3.52 7.88 20.65
C ILE A 34 5.04 7.84 20.88
N SER A 35 5.58 8.74 21.66
CA SER A 35 7.01 8.76 21.99
C SER A 35 7.45 7.49 22.72
N LYS A 36 6.66 7.03 23.67
CA LYS A 36 6.90 5.75 24.36
C LYS A 36 6.89 4.57 23.40
N LEU A 37 5.94 4.54 22.48
CA LEU A 37 5.84 3.51 21.46
C LEU A 37 7.07 3.48 20.56
N TYR A 38 7.53 4.62 20.06
CA TYR A 38 8.75 4.70 19.25
C TYR A 38 10.00 4.30 20.01
N ASN A 39 10.10 4.62 21.30
CA ASN A 39 11.20 4.17 22.13
C ASN A 39 11.23 2.64 22.27
N GLU A 40 10.07 2.03 22.40
CA GLU A 40 9.95 0.56 22.45
C GLU A 40 10.26 -0.11 21.10
N LEU A 41 9.98 0.57 19.97
CA LEU A 41 10.34 0.07 18.64
C LEU A 41 11.84 -0.11 18.42
N ASN A 42 12.68 0.57 19.19
CA ASN A 42 14.13 0.38 19.15
C ASN A 42 14.61 -0.93 19.76
N THR A 43 13.80 -1.56 20.61
CA THR A 43 14.19 -2.74 21.38
C THR A 43 13.28 -3.94 21.22
N LYS A 44 12.09 -3.77 20.66
CA LYS A 44 11.07 -4.81 20.50
C LYS A 44 10.60 -4.89 19.07
N ASP A 45 10.12 -6.07 18.66
CA ASP A 45 9.50 -6.26 17.35
C ASP A 45 8.20 -5.50 17.22
N PHE A 46 7.89 -5.06 15.99
CA PHE A 46 6.68 -4.32 15.67
C PHE A 46 5.40 -5.08 16.07
N LEU A 47 5.35 -6.38 15.84
CA LEU A 47 4.19 -7.22 16.20
C LEU A 47 3.97 -7.31 17.71
N ASP A 48 5.04 -7.35 18.51
CA ASP A 48 4.95 -7.35 19.97
C ASP A 48 4.37 -6.03 20.48
N ILE A 49 4.78 -4.92 19.88
CA ILE A 49 4.26 -3.60 20.19
C ILE A 49 2.81 -3.47 19.72
N LYS A 50 2.50 -3.98 18.54
CA LYS A 50 1.13 -4.03 18.02
C LYS A 50 0.17 -4.70 19.02
N SER A 51 0.55 -5.82 19.60
CA SER A 51 -0.30 -6.53 20.56
C SER A 51 -0.61 -5.72 21.81
N SER A 52 0.28 -4.79 22.18
CA SER A 52 0.14 -3.96 23.39
C SER A 52 -0.54 -2.61 23.14
N TYR A 53 -0.40 -2.04 21.95
CA TYR A 53 -0.81 -0.66 21.63
C TYR A 53 -1.93 -0.54 20.61
N ASP A 54 -2.15 -1.55 19.77
CA ASP A 54 -3.09 -1.45 18.67
C ASP A 54 -4.55 -1.39 19.16
N GLU A 55 -5.22 -0.31 18.82
CA GLU A 55 -6.62 -0.06 19.15
C GLU A 55 -7.53 -0.24 17.92
N ASN A 56 -7.01 -0.78 16.82
CA ASN A 56 -7.78 -1.03 15.61
C ASN A 56 -8.70 -2.26 15.80
N ASN A 57 -10.00 -2.01 15.77
CA ASN A 57 -11.02 -3.06 15.88
C ASN A 57 -12.07 -2.97 14.77
N PHE A 58 -11.85 -2.17 13.73
CA PHE A 58 -12.86 -1.93 12.69
C PHE A 58 -12.50 -2.54 11.32
N PHE A 59 -11.25 -2.89 11.07
CA PHE A 59 -10.85 -3.69 9.91
C PHE A 59 -9.52 -4.38 10.14
N GLU A 60 -9.28 -5.46 9.40
CA GLU A 60 -7.98 -6.15 9.41
C GLU A 60 -7.16 -5.74 8.19
N VAL A 61 -5.91 -5.40 8.44
CA VAL A 61 -4.92 -5.25 7.36
C VAL A 61 -4.45 -6.65 6.96
N PRO A 62 -4.62 -7.06 5.69
CA PRO A 62 -4.20 -8.38 5.27
C PRO A 62 -2.69 -8.60 5.47
N ASP A 63 -2.31 -9.73 6.05
CA ASP A 63 -0.92 -10.14 6.21
C ASP A 63 -0.41 -10.86 4.95
N LYS A 64 -0.48 -10.16 3.84
CA LYS A 64 -0.03 -10.61 2.51
C LYS A 64 0.21 -9.42 1.60
N LEU A 65 0.88 -9.66 0.49
CA LEU A 65 0.98 -8.67 -0.59
C LEU A 65 -0.41 -8.36 -1.15
N ILE A 66 -0.78 -7.10 -1.12
CA ILE A 66 -2.01 -6.59 -1.71
C ILE A 66 -1.69 -5.59 -2.83
N ASN A 67 -2.57 -5.49 -3.79
CA ASN A 67 -2.45 -4.49 -4.86
C ASN A 67 -2.53 -3.08 -4.26
N ILE A 68 -1.75 -2.15 -4.79
CA ILE A 68 -1.79 -0.75 -4.35
C ILE A 68 -3.19 -0.14 -4.45
N LYS A 69 -3.98 -0.58 -5.42
CA LYS A 69 -5.37 -0.15 -5.58
C LYS A 69 -6.25 -0.58 -4.41
N ASP A 70 -6.03 -1.77 -3.87
CA ASP A 70 -6.75 -2.27 -2.70
C ASP A 70 -6.36 -1.48 -1.45
N CYS A 71 -5.08 -1.17 -1.30
CA CYS A 71 -4.62 -0.26 -0.25
C CYS A 71 -5.30 1.11 -0.35
N ASN A 72 -5.40 1.66 -1.56
CA ASN A 72 -6.06 2.95 -1.80
C ASN A 72 -7.53 2.95 -1.37
N LEU A 73 -8.21 1.84 -1.50
CA LEU A 73 -9.59 1.69 -1.01
C LEU A 73 -9.67 1.69 0.53
N LEU A 74 -8.65 1.18 1.21
CA LEU A 74 -8.60 1.14 2.67
C LEU A 74 -8.20 2.49 3.28
N PHE A 75 -7.14 3.10 2.77
CA PHE A 75 -6.49 4.27 3.40
C PHE A 75 -6.43 5.51 2.51
N GLY A 76 -6.77 5.41 1.24
CA GLY A 76 -6.57 6.47 0.26
C GLY A 76 -5.18 6.48 -0.37
N LYS A 77 -5.09 7.12 -1.52
CA LYS A 77 -3.88 7.13 -2.35
C LYS A 77 -2.69 7.78 -1.65
N SER A 78 -2.90 8.87 -0.92
CA SER A 78 -1.81 9.61 -0.26
C SER A 78 -1.10 8.74 0.79
N ILE A 79 -1.87 8.06 1.64
CA ILE A 79 -1.32 7.20 2.69
C ILE A 79 -0.63 5.99 2.10
N CYS A 80 -1.24 5.35 1.09
CA CYS A 80 -0.65 4.18 0.45
C CYS A 80 0.64 4.51 -0.30
N ASN A 81 0.75 5.69 -0.89
CA ASN A 81 2.00 6.17 -1.48
C ASN A 81 3.08 6.39 -0.41
N GLN A 82 2.73 6.90 0.75
CA GLN A 82 3.66 7.05 1.87
C GLN A 82 4.17 5.70 2.36
N ILE A 83 3.29 4.71 2.50
CA ILE A 83 3.67 3.33 2.88
C ILE A 83 4.61 2.74 1.82
N ALA A 84 4.27 2.88 0.55
CA ALA A 84 5.05 2.34 -0.57
C ALA A 84 6.43 3.02 -0.72
N SER A 85 6.60 4.23 -0.21
CA SER A 85 7.87 4.95 -0.23
C SER A 85 8.83 4.54 0.89
N LEU A 86 8.36 3.79 1.87
CA LEU A 86 9.21 3.25 2.93
C LEU A 86 10.19 2.20 2.38
N ASN A 87 11.32 2.07 3.04
CA ASN A 87 12.19 0.91 2.84
C ASN A 87 11.58 -0.32 3.54
N ILE A 88 11.95 -1.51 3.09
CA ILE A 88 11.53 -2.74 3.78
C ILE A 88 12.01 -2.70 5.23
N ASP A 89 11.13 -3.06 6.15
CA ASP A 89 11.29 -3.00 7.61
C ASP A 89 11.32 -1.57 8.21
N GLU A 90 11.21 -0.55 7.40
CA GLU A 90 11.10 0.83 7.89
C GLU A 90 9.72 1.10 8.48
N VAL A 91 9.71 1.85 9.58
CA VAL A 91 8.50 2.29 10.28
C VAL A 91 8.20 3.74 9.92
N SER A 92 6.95 4.02 9.58
CA SER A 92 6.51 5.37 9.22
C SER A 92 6.43 6.32 10.42
N GLN A 93 6.38 7.60 10.14
CA GLN A 93 5.89 8.59 11.10
C GLN A 93 4.38 8.38 11.35
N PRO A 94 3.83 8.90 12.47
CA PRO A 94 2.39 8.84 12.70
C PRO A 94 1.62 9.56 11.60
N ILE A 95 0.60 8.89 11.07
CA ILE A 95 -0.26 9.42 10.01
C ILE A 95 -1.69 9.50 10.53
N PHE A 96 -2.28 10.69 10.47
CA PHE A 96 -3.67 10.90 10.90
C PHE A 96 -4.64 10.30 9.89
N PHE A 97 -5.49 9.40 10.35
CA PHE A 97 -6.55 8.79 9.57
C PHE A 97 -7.62 8.21 10.49
N ASP A 98 -8.88 8.37 10.13
CA ASP A 98 -10.03 7.81 10.85
C ASP A 98 -10.04 8.12 12.35
N ASN A 99 -9.89 9.40 12.68
CA ASN A 99 -9.94 9.93 14.04
C ASN A 99 -8.85 9.41 14.99
N GLY A 100 -7.72 9.01 14.42
CA GLY A 100 -6.57 8.53 15.19
C GLY A 100 -5.30 8.60 14.38
N TYR A 101 -4.27 7.94 14.88
CA TYR A 101 -2.97 7.88 14.23
C TYR A 101 -2.60 6.46 13.89
N PHE A 102 -2.22 6.24 12.64
CA PHE A 102 -1.63 5.00 12.18
C PHE A 102 -0.11 5.11 12.13
N ILE A 103 0.54 4.03 12.51
CA ILE A 103 1.97 3.82 12.32
C ILE A 103 2.10 2.57 11.49
N PHE A 104 2.80 2.67 10.36
CA PHE A 104 2.96 1.57 9.41
C PHE A 104 4.39 1.06 9.37
N LYS A 105 4.53 -0.23 9.13
CA LYS A 105 5.81 -0.86 8.79
C LYS A 105 5.67 -1.58 7.46
N LEU A 106 6.51 -1.24 6.49
CA LEU A 106 6.56 -1.96 5.22
C LEU A 106 7.28 -3.29 5.41
N VAL A 107 6.60 -4.38 5.11
CA VAL A 107 7.14 -5.75 5.25
C VAL A 107 7.74 -6.23 3.94
N ASP A 108 7.05 -6.02 2.83
CA ASP A 108 7.49 -6.43 1.50
C ASP A 108 6.86 -5.56 0.42
N GLN A 109 7.51 -5.51 -0.73
CA GLN A 109 7.06 -4.71 -1.86
C GLN A 109 7.48 -5.36 -3.17
N VAL A 110 6.54 -5.45 -4.10
CA VAL A 110 6.78 -5.90 -5.46
C VAL A 110 6.33 -4.81 -6.41
N LYS A 111 7.25 -4.34 -7.25
CA LYS A 111 6.95 -3.43 -8.36
C LYS A 111 6.87 -4.23 -9.63
N GLN A 112 5.77 -4.09 -10.36
CA GLN A 112 5.66 -4.63 -11.70
C GLN A 112 6.24 -3.59 -12.67
N GLU A 113 7.29 -3.98 -13.36
CA GLU A 113 7.81 -3.23 -14.49
C GLU A 113 7.29 -3.88 -15.77
N ILE A 114 6.90 -3.03 -16.71
CA ILE A 114 6.58 -3.47 -18.06
C ILE A 114 7.93 -3.66 -18.76
N ASP A 115 8.18 -4.85 -19.31
CA ASP A 115 9.29 -5.05 -20.24
C ASP A 115 8.99 -4.25 -21.50
N GLU A 116 9.65 -3.11 -21.66
CA GLU A 116 9.44 -2.21 -22.79
C GLU A 116 9.75 -2.88 -24.14
N ASP A 117 10.78 -3.74 -24.19
CA ASP A 117 11.15 -4.45 -25.41
C ASP A 117 10.05 -5.43 -25.82
N TYR A 118 9.53 -6.20 -24.87
CA TYR A 118 8.41 -7.11 -25.10
C TYR A 118 7.13 -6.38 -25.50
N TYR A 119 6.83 -5.29 -24.82
CA TYR A 119 5.68 -4.44 -25.13
C TYR A 119 5.77 -3.84 -26.52
N ASN A 120 6.94 -3.32 -26.89
CA ASN A 120 7.21 -2.75 -28.21
C ASN A 120 7.11 -3.80 -29.30
N GLU A 121 7.64 -5.00 -29.09
CA GLU A 121 7.55 -6.11 -30.01
C GLU A 121 6.09 -6.49 -30.32
N ILE A 122 5.26 -6.60 -29.31
CA ILE A 122 3.83 -6.89 -29.47
C ILE A 122 3.12 -5.74 -30.16
N ARG A 123 3.43 -4.51 -29.80
CA ARG A 123 2.85 -3.31 -30.44
C ARG A 123 3.18 -3.24 -31.92
N GLU A 124 4.43 -3.50 -32.31
CA GLU A 124 4.84 -3.54 -33.70
C GLU A 124 4.12 -4.64 -34.49
N LYS A 125 3.96 -5.81 -33.88
CA LYS A 125 3.21 -6.92 -34.47
C LYS A 125 1.73 -6.57 -34.70
N ILE A 126 1.09 -5.89 -33.76
CA ILE A 126 -0.30 -5.42 -33.90
C ILE A 126 -0.42 -4.41 -35.04
N ILE A 127 0.51 -3.47 -35.12
CA ILE A 127 0.54 -2.44 -36.20
C ILE A 127 0.75 -3.12 -37.55
N PHE A 128 1.68 -4.05 -37.63
CA PHE A 128 1.96 -4.81 -38.86
C PHE A 128 0.71 -5.58 -39.32
N ASP A 129 0.06 -6.30 -38.45
CA ASP A 129 -1.14 -7.09 -38.76
C ASP A 129 -2.33 -6.17 -39.14
N TYR A 130 -2.48 -5.02 -38.50
CA TYR A 130 -3.49 -4.02 -38.84
C TYR A 130 -3.29 -3.49 -40.25
N ASN A 131 -2.06 -3.17 -40.65
CA ASN A 131 -1.74 -2.71 -42.00
C ASN A 131 -1.91 -3.80 -43.07
N ASN A 132 -1.91 -5.06 -42.69
CA ASN A 132 -2.09 -6.22 -43.59
C ASN A 132 -3.48 -6.86 -43.49
N GLY A 133 -4.49 -6.13 -43.05
CA GLY A 133 -5.87 -6.59 -43.07
C GLY A 133 -6.33 -7.31 -41.80
N LEU A 134 -5.82 -6.94 -40.64
CA LEU A 134 -6.29 -7.43 -39.35
C LEU A 134 -7.79 -7.17 -39.21
N ASP A 135 -8.57 -8.22 -38.90
CA ASP A 135 -9.98 -8.06 -38.58
C ASP A 135 -10.19 -7.76 -37.08
N ASP A 136 -11.44 -7.36 -36.73
CA ASP A 136 -11.80 -6.97 -35.36
C ASP A 136 -11.63 -8.13 -34.36
N GLU A 137 -11.81 -9.37 -34.78
CA GLU A 137 -11.65 -10.56 -33.94
C GLU A 137 -10.18 -10.77 -33.57
N LYS A 138 -9.26 -10.64 -34.51
CA LYS A 138 -7.83 -10.71 -34.24
C LYS A 138 -7.38 -9.58 -33.33
N LEU A 139 -7.90 -8.38 -33.52
CA LEU A 139 -7.60 -7.25 -32.64
C LEU A 139 -8.05 -7.51 -31.20
N LYS A 140 -9.24 -8.05 -31.00
CA LYS A 140 -9.72 -8.45 -29.67
C LYS A 140 -8.84 -9.52 -29.04
N ASN A 141 -8.40 -10.51 -29.79
CA ASN A 141 -7.50 -11.56 -29.32
C ASN A 141 -6.14 -10.99 -28.89
N TYR A 142 -5.57 -10.05 -29.62
CA TYR A 142 -4.32 -9.38 -29.24
C TYR A 142 -4.48 -8.53 -27.99
N LEU A 143 -5.57 -7.77 -27.86
CA LEU A 143 -5.84 -6.97 -26.68
C LEU A 143 -6.01 -7.85 -25.43
N LYS A 144 -6.69 -8.98 -25.58
CA LYS A 144 -6.81 -9.97 -24.49
C LYS A 144 -5.45 -10.56 -24.11
N TYR A 145 -4.64 -10.92 -25.09
CA TYR A 145 -3.30 -11.45 -24.87
C TYR A 145 -2.41 -10.44 -24.14
N LEU A 146 -2.43 -9.16 -24.53
CA LEU A 146 -1.69 -8.08 -23.87
C LEU A 146 -2.13 -7.92 -22.43
N LYS A 147 -3.43 -7.94 -22.17
CA LYS A 147 -3.98 -7.82 -20.83
C LYS A 147 -3.56 -8.99 -19.93
N ASP A 148 -3.68 -10.22 -20.43
CA ASP A 148 -3.34 -11.43 -19.66
C ASP A 148 -1.84 -11.49 -19.36
N ASN A 149 -0.98 -11.08 -20.29
CA ASN A 149 0.47 -11.10 -20.11
C ASN A 149 1.01 -9.90 -19.33
N SER A 150 0.35 -8.76 -19.34
CA SER A 150 0.74 -7.62 -18.51
C SER A 150 0.59 -7.88 -17.01
N GLU A 151 -0.27 -8.81 -16.63
CA GLU A 151 -0.44 -9.23 -15.23
C GLU A 151 0.59 -10.30 -14.80
N ILE A 152 1.27 -10.94 -15.73
CA ILE A 152 2.23 -12.04 -15.49
C ILE A 152 3.66 -11.52 -15.39
N ILE A 153 3.99 -10.40 -16.01
CA ILE A 153 5.35 -9.81 -15.96
C ILE A 153 5.58 -9.21 -14.58
N ARG A 154 6.29 -9.97 -13.73
CA ARG A 154 6.63 -9.58 -12.36
C ARG A 154 8.14 -9.58 -12.21
N TYR A 155 8.66 -8.47 -11.69
CA TYR A 155 10.06 -8.38 -11.31
C TYR A 155 10.14 -8.38 -9.78
N SER A 156 10.88 -9.34 -9.24
CA SER A 156 11.25 -9.33 -7.82
C SER A 156 12.51 -8.50 -7.63
N PHE A 157 12.50 -7.66 -6.66
CA PHE A 157 13.64 -6.84 -6.28
C PHE A 157 14.29 -7.39 -5.00
#